data_a4ca7864f7d6a45492bf4dd410fd7cf8
#
_entry.id   a4ca7864f7d6a45492bf4dd410fd7cf8
#
_cell.length_a   1.000
_cell.length_b   1.000
_cell.length_c   1.000
_cell.angle_alpha   90.00
_cell.angle_beta   90.00
_cell.angle_gamma   90.00
#
_symmetry.space_group_name_H-M   'P 1'
#
loop_
_entity.id
_entity.type
_entity.pdbx_description
1 polymer ?
#
loop_
_entity_poly.entity_id
_entity_poly.type
_entity_poly.pdbx_seq_one_letter_code
_entity_poly.pdbx_strand_id
1 'polypeptide(L)'
;MASIRGRCGRFATVQQFINKRLVDAARKHRVVVRLKGGDPMLFGRAQEEIAALEAAAIPYEVVPGVTSALAAAAEAGASLTQRGVARTVVFATPRVGEGEAPSNWAGSAASADTAVIYMGAGQAREVAAALIAAGAARDTPVLVSENASLPQARRIALTLEELPQIACYGITGPTLIMVGRAFAAALAAAEQEALRKYAKG
;
A
#
# COMPACT_ATOMS: atom_id res chain seq x y z
N MET A 1 -16.52 -21.07 15.90
CA MET A 1 -15.61 -20.02 15.39
C MET A 1 -16.23 -19.40 14.15
N ALA A 2 -16.38 -18.10 14.08
CA ALA A 2 -16.90 -17.40 12.91
C ALA A 2 -15.81 -16.52 12.31
N SER A 3 -15.67 -16.51 10.97
CA SER A 3 -14.71 -15.69 10.25
C SER A 3 -15.44 -14.62 9.44
N ILE A 4 -15.01 -13.36 9.56
CA ILE A 4 -15.56 -12.22 8.82
C ILE A 4 -14.45 -11.64 7.92
N ARG A 5 -14.67 -11.67 6.60
CA ARG A 5 -13.75 -11.13 5.60
C ARG A 5 -14.35 -9.89 4.94
N GLY A 6 -13.58 -8.83 4.82
CA GLY A 6 -13.87 -7.71 3.92
C GLY A 6 -13.38 -8.02 2.50
N ARG A 7 -14.06 -7.47 1.49
CA ARG A 7 -13.67 -7.58 0.09
C ARG A 7 -13.08 -6.25 -0.38
N CYS A 8 -11.99 -6.30 -1.14
CA CYS A 8 -11.46 -5.16 -1.88
C CYS A 8 -12.04 -5.13 -3.30
N GLY A 9 -12.19 -3.94 -3.89
CA GLY A 9 -12.62 -3.76 -5.26
C GLY A 9 -14.12 -3.46 -5.41
N ARG A 10 -14.71 -3.86 -6.55
CA ARG A 10 -16.09 -3.52 -6.97
C ARG A 10 -17.19 -3.84 -5.96
N PHE A 11 -16.91 -4.64 -4.96
CA PHE A 11 -17.86 -5.07 -3.92
C PHE A 11 -17.37 -4.65 -2.53
N ALA A 12 -16.79 -3.45 -2.40
CA ALA A 12 -16.43 -2.91 -1.09
C ALA A 12 -17.69 -2.87 -0.19
N THR A 13 -17.63 -3.64 0.88
CA THR A 13 -18.74 -3.66 1.86
C THR A 13 -18.68 -2.38 2.67
N VAL A 14 -19.82 -1.72 2.86
CA VAL A 14 -19.92 -0.53 3.70
C VAL A 14 -19.42 -0.85 5.11
N GLN A 15 -18.53 -0.04 5.66
CA GLN A 15 -17.87 -0.31 6.95
C GLN A 15 -18.87 -0.50 8.09
N GLN A 16 -19.92 0.31 8.12
CA GLN A 16 -20.97 0.18 9.13
C GLN A 16 -21.62 -1.22 9.14
N PHE A 17 -21.77 -1.84 7.97
CA PHE A 17 -22.30 -3.21 7.87
C PHE A 17 -21.29 -4.24 8.39
N ILE A 18 -20.00 -4.03 8.15
CA ILE A 18 -18.94 -4.87 8.72
C ILE A 18 -18.95 -4.78 10.23
N ASN A 19 -19.00 -3.55 10.78
CA ASN A 19 -19.02 -3.30 12.23
C ASN A 19 -20.22 -3.98 12.88
N LYS A 20 -21.43 -3.81 12.29
CA LYS A 20 -22.63 -4.46 12.77
C LYS A 20 -22.50 -5.99 12.78
N ARG A 21 -22.03 -6.57 11.67
CA ARG A 21 -21.84 -8.03 11.58
C ARG A 21 -20.83 -8.56 12.59
N LEU A 22 -19.77 -7.79 12.87
CA LEU A 22 -18.76 -8.16 13.86
C LEU A 22 -19.38 -8.22 15.27
N VAL A 23 -20.13 -7.20 15.66
CA VAL A 23 -20.84 -7.14 16.94
C VAL A 23 -21.88 -8.25 17.04
N ASP A 24 -22.69 -8.45 16.01
CA ASP A 24 -23.75 -9.50 15.99
C ASP A 24 -23.14 -10.92 16.09
N ALA A 25 -21.98 -11.14 15.45
CA ALA A 25 -21.27 -12.42 15.52
C ALA A 25 -20.68 -12.65 16.92
N ALA A 26 -20.05 -11.62 17.50
CA ALA A 26 -19.43 -11.70 18.82
C ALA A 26 -20.45 -12.00 19.95
N ARG A 27 -21.70 -11.56 19.80
CA ARG A 27 -22.80 -11.90 20.73
C ARG A 27 -23.27 -13.33 20.62
N LYS A 28 -23.02 -14.02 19.49
CA LYS A 28 -23.49 -15.38 19.19
C LYS A 28 -22.40 -16.43 19.36
N HIS A 29 -21.15 -16.07 19.26
CA HIS A 29 -20.03 -17.01 19.23
C HIS A 29 -18.97 -16.63 20.25
N ARG A 30 -18.43 -17.63 20.94
CA ARG A 30 -17.37 -17.43 21.94
C ARG A 30 -16.08 -16.87 21.34
N VAL A 31 -15.75 -17.22 20.09
CA VAL A 31 -14.57 -16.74 19.37
C VAL A 31 -14.98 -16.30 17.97
N VAL A 32 -14.68 -15.05 17.65
CA VAL A 32 -14.87 -14.44 16.33
C VAL A 32 -13.54 -13.93 15.83
N VAL A 33 -13.16 -14.31 14.62
CA VAL A 33 -11.93 -13.83 13.98
C VAL A 33 -12.29 -12.89 12.82
N ARG A 34 -11.84 -11.66 12.95
CA ARG A 34 -11.88 -10.65 11.86
C ARG A 34 -10.58 -10.73 11.09
N LEU A 35 -10.56 -11.50 10.00
CA LEU A 35 -9.37 -11.64 9.16
C LEU A 35 -9.21 -10.44 8.22
N LYS A 36 -8.00 -9.85 8.21
CA LYS A 36 -7.59 -8.72 7.36
C LYS A 36 -6.29 -9.08 6.62
N GLY A 37 -6.09 -8.53 5.44
CA GLY A 37 -4.83 -8.68 4.70
C GLY A 37 -3.79 -7.68 5.22
N GLY A 38 -2.55 -8.12 5.37
CA GLY A 38 -1.47 -7.30 5.90
C GLY A 38 -1.57 -7.07 7.41
N ASP A 39 -1.17 -5.90 7.88
CA ASP A 39 -1.35 -5.48 9.26
C ASP A 39 -2.72 -4.80 9.43
N PRO A 40 -3.52 -5.20 10.44
CA PRO A 40 -4.86 -4.64 10.64
C PRO A 40 -4.85 -3.15 11.02
N MET A 41 -3.74 -2.65 11.61
CA MET A 41 -3.64 -1.30 12.13
C MET A 41 -3.14 -0.27 11.10
N LEU A 42 -2.74 -0.71 9.89
CA LEU A 42 -2.29 0.19 8.83
C LEU A 42 -3.28 0.22 7.67
N PHE A 43 -3.94 1.38 7.46
CA PHE A 43 -4.95 1.61 6.41
C PHE A 43 -6.09 0.56 6.36
N GLY A 44 -6.30 -0.14 7.49
CA GLY A 44 -7.27 -1.23 7.61
C GLY A 44 -8.60 -0.84 8.25
N ARG A 45 -8.81 0.43 8.60
CA ARG A 45 -10.01 0.93 9.31
C ARG A 45 -10.28 0.17 10.63
N ALA A 46 -9.22 -0.34 11.29
CA ALA A 46 -9.36 -1.12 12.52
C ALA A 46 -9.99 -0.29 13.64
N GLN A 47 -9.69 1.03 13.72
CA GLN A 47 -10.22 1.89 14.77
C GLN A 47 -11.75 1.98 14.76
N GLU A 48 -12.37 1.93 13.59
CA GLU A 48 -13.84 1.93 13.47
C GLU A 48 -14.45 0.59 13.94
N GLU A 49 -13.77 -0.52 13.68
CA GLU A 49 -14.17 -1.85 14.15
C GLU A 49 -14.00 -1.96 15.67
N ILE A 50 -12.88 -1.46 16.21
CA ILE A 50 -12.59 -1.38 17.65
C ILE A 50 -13.64 -0.54 18.37
N ALA A 51 -13.91 0.68 17.89
CA ALA A 51 -14.90 1.56 18.50
C ALA A 51 -16.31 0.92 18.56
N ALA A 52 -16.68 0.15 17.53
CA ALA A 52 -17.96 -0.55 17.52
C ALA A 52 -18.02 -1.69 18.54
N LEU A 53 -16.90 -2.39 18.77
CA LEU A 53 -16.82 -3.45 19.80
C LEU A 53 -16.83 -2.85 21.20
N GLU A 54 -16.10 -1.76 21.44
CA GLU A 54 -16.06 -1.03 22.71
C GLU A 54 -17.44 -0.48 23.10
N ALA A 55 -18.14 0.14 22.13
CA ALA A 55 -19.51 0.63 22.33
C ALA A 55 -20.50 -0.50 22.66
N ALA A 56 -20.21 -1.73 22.25
CA ALA A 56 -21.00 -2.93 22.56
C ALA A 56 -20.51 -3.69 23.81
N ALA A 57 -19.49 -3.18 24.53
CA ALA A 57 -18.82 -3.83 25.66
C ALA A 57 -18.29 -5.23 25.33
N ILE A 58 -17.79 -5.44 24.10
CA ILE A 58 -17.24 -6.73 23.64
C ILE A 58 -15.71 -6.65 23.75
N PRO A 59 -15.08 -7.58 24.51
CA PRO A 59 -13.62 -7.64 24.58
C PRO A 59 -13.03 -8.07 23.24
N TYR A 60 -11.88 -7.53 22.90
CA TYR A 60 -11.16 -7.81 21.67
C TYR A 60 -9.65 -7.90 21.90
N GLU A 61 -8.98 -8.54 20.97
CA GLU A 61 -7.53 -8.58 20.86
C GLU A 61 -7.12 -8.27 19.42
N VAL A 62 -6.08 -7.47 19.25
CA VAL A 62 -5.50 -7.20 17.91
C VAL A 62 -4.22 -8.02 17.76
N VAL A 63 -4.23 -8.92 16.80
CA VAL A 63 -3.04 -9.69 16.42
C VAL A 63 -2.34 -8.93 15.30
N PRO A 64 -1.08 -8.46 15.49
CA PRO A 64 -0.34 -7.76 14.45
C PRO A 64 -0.04 -8.65 13.26
N GLY A 65 0.17 -8.04 12.10
CA GLY A 65 0.53 -8.73 10.87
C GLY A 65 1.69 -8.06 10.13
N VAL A 66 2.08 -8.64 9.01
CA VAL A 66 3.09 -8.04 8.12
C VAL A 66 2.36 -7.19 7.08
N THR A 67 2.59 -5.87 7.14
CA THR A 67 2.00 -4.97 6.15
C THR A 67 2.53 -5.26 4.74
N SER A 68 1.70 -5.05 3.73
CA SER A 68 2.06 -5.28 2.32
C SER A 68 3.32 -4.52 1.87
N ALA A 69 3.64 -3.39 2.49
CA ALA A 69 4.89 -2.66 2.23
C ALA A 69 6.13 -3.50 2.55
N LEU A 70 6.16 -4.14 3.72
CA LEU A 70 7.28 -4.99 4.13
C LEU A 70 7.34 -6.28 3.31
N ALA A 71 6.17 -6.85 2.98
CA ALA A 71 6.10 -8.01 2.11
C ALA A 71 6.63 -7.71 0.70
N ALA A 72 6.22 -6.60 0.10
CA ALA A 72 6.69 -6.14 -1.22
C ALA A 72 8.20 -5.85 -1.22
N ALA A 73 8.71 -5.21 -0.16
CA ALA A 73 10.13 -4.94 0.02
C ALA A 73 10.96 -6.24 0.11
N ALA A 74 10.48 -7.22 0.90
CA ALA A 74 11.12 -8.54 1.04
C ALA A 74 11.15 -9.30 -0.28
N GLU A 75 10.04 -9.35 -1.02
CA GLU A 75 9.97 -9.99 -2.34
C GLU A 75 10.87 -9.31 -3.38
N ALA A 76 11.04 -7.99 -3.27
CA ALA A 76 11.92 -7.22 -4.15
C ALA A 76 13.40 -7.35 -3.77
N GLY A 77 13.73 -7.89 -2.59
CA GLY A 77 15.08 -7.86 -2.04
C GLY A 77 15.59 -6.43 -1.79
N ALA A 78 14.67 -5.46 -1.61
CA ALA A 78 14.97 -4.04 -1.44
C ALA A 78 14.38 -3.53 -0.12
N SER A 79 15.24 -3.30 0.87
CA SER A 79 14.82 -2.78 2.17
C SER A 79 14.29 -1.35 2.04
N LEU A 80 13.23 -1.03 2.80
CA LEU A 80 12.71 0.33 2.89
C LEU A 80 13.68 1.29 3.58
N THR A 81 14.61 0.76 4.34
CA THR A 81 15.68 1.52 5.01
C THR A 81 17.04 0.97 4.61
N GLN A 82 18.02 1.87 4.41
CA GLN A 82 19.38 1.49 4.03
C GLN A 82 20.37 2.45 4.65
N ARG A 83 21.38 1.92 5.34
CA ARG A 83 22.42 2.75 5.97
C ARG A 83 23.10 3.64 4.95
N GLY A 84 23.17 4.94 5.22
CA GLY A 84 23.77 5.94 4.35
C GLY A 84 22.89 6.38 3.17
N VAL A 85 21.72 5.76 2.94
CA VAL A 85 20.80 6.07 1.84
C VAL A 85 19.42 6.47 2.32
N ALA A 86 18.80 5.67 3.20
CA ALA A 86 17.42 5.90 3.63
C ALA A 86 17.26 5.57 5.13
N ARG A 87 16.86 6.57 5.92
CA ARG A 87 16.63 6.47 7.37
C ARG A 87 15.19 6.76 7.77
N THR A 88 14.45 7.42 6.88
CA THR A 88 13.04 7.79 7.09
C THR A 88 12.16 7.03 6.12
N VAL A 89 11.02 6.52 6.64
CA VAL A 89 10.00 5.85 5.83
C VAL A 89 8.65 6.47 6.15
N VAL A 90 7.95 6.90 5.11
CA VAL A 90 6.58 7.40 5.22
C VAL A 90 5.62 6.42 4.53
N PHE A 91 4.60 5.98 5.25
CA PHE A 91 3.43 5.30 4.69
C PHE A 91 2.33 6.33 4.47
N ALA A 92 1.89 6.48 3.24
CA ALA A 92 0.90 7.48 2.87
C ALA A 92 -0.18 6.90 1.94
N THR A 93 -1.31 7.60 1.87
CA THR A 93 -2.35 7.35 0.87
C THR A 93 -2.85 8.68 0.31
N PRO A 94 -2.97 8.81 -1.02
CA PRO A 94 -3.60 9.97 -1.64
C PRO A 94 -5.12 9.93 -1.53
N ARG A 95 -5.67 8.80 -1.08
CA ARG A 95 -7.13 8.61 -1.00
C ARG A 95 -7.70 9.42 0.15
N VAL A 96 -8.69 10.23 -0.16
CA VAL A 96 -9.50 10.99 0.80
C VAL A 96 -10.83 10.26 0.96
N GLY A 97 -11.25 10.02 2.18
CA GLY A 97 -12.57 9.47 2.50
C GLY A 97 -13.67 10.51 2.31
N GLU A 98 -14.91 10.04 2.24
CA GLU A 98 -16.07 10.93 2.17
C GLU A 98 -16.15 11.80 3.44
N GLY A 99 -16.20 13.12 3.27
CA GLY A 99 -16.23 14.09 4.37
C GLY A 99 -14.88 14.40 5.03
N GLU A 100 -13.79 13.81 4.54
CA GLU A 100 -12.44 14.09 5.04
C GLU A 100 -11.80 15.27 4.32
N ALA A 101 -11.03 16.08 5.04
CA ALA A 101 -10.18 17.11 4.44
C ALA A 101 -8.94 16.47 3.79
N PRO A 102 -8.45 17.01 2.65
CA PRO A 102 -7.18 16.57 2.07
C PRO A 102 -6.02 16.73 3.07
N SER A 103 -5.14 15.73 3.14
CA SER A 103 -3.92 15.80 3.95
C SER A 103 -2.72 16.24 3.10
N ASN A 104 -1.67 16.75 3.75
CA ASN A 104 -0.40 17.05 3.08
C ASN A 104 0.45 15.78 2.89
N TRP A 105 -0.17 14.69 2.40
CA TRP A 105 0.53 13.41 2.20
C TRP A 105 1.72 13.53 1.25
N ALA A 106 1.58 14.33 0.18
CA ALA A 106 2.63 14.48 -0.83
C ALA A 106 3.85 15.22 -0.28
N GLY A 107 3.67 16.28 0.51
CA GLY A 107 4.78 16.98 1.18
C GLY A 107 5.50 16.07 2.16
N SER A 108 4.78 15.30 2.96
CA SER A 108 5.38 14.32 3.88
C SER A 108 6.12 13.21 3.14
N ALA A 109 5.56 12.71 2.05
CA ALA A 109 6.17 11.66 1.24
C ALA A 109 7.42 12.15 0.48
N ALA A 110 7.39 13.36 -0.07
CA ALA A 110 8.52 13.95 -0.79
C ALA A 110 9.71 14.32 0.11
N SER A 111 9.44 14.58 1.40
CA SER A 111 10.49 14.88 2.39
C SER A 111 11.15 13.65 3.01
N ALA A 112 10.58 12.46 2.84
CA ALA A 112 11.14 11.22 3.35
C ALA A 112 12.15 10.59 2.38
N ASP A 113 13.12 9.83 2.90
CA ASP A 113 14.07 9.07 2.06
C ASP A 113 13.37 7.96 1.28
N THR A 114 12.34 7.36 1.89
CA THR A 114 11.49 6.33 1.28
C THR A 114 10.02 6.65 1.57
N ALA A 115 9.20 6.67 0.53
CA ALA A 115 7.76 6.77 0.64
C ALA A 115 7.08 5.51 0.09
N VAL A 116 6.09 4.99 0.81
CA VAL A 116 5.24 3.89 0.36
C VAL A 116 3.81 4.38 0.25
N ILE A 117 3.31 4.43 -0.99
CA ILE A 117 2.00 4.96 -1.30
C ILE A 117 1.01 3.82 -1.48
N TYR A 118 0.03 3.76 -0.59
CA TYR A 118 -1.07 2.82 -0.61
C TYR A 118 -2.24 3.37 -1.41
N MET A 119 -2.96 2.49 -2.11
CA MET A 119 -4.19 2.85 -2.85
C MET A 119 -3.99 3.95 -3.91
N GLY A 120 -2.76 4.18 -4.36
CA GLY A 120 -2.41 5.24 -5.32
C GLY A 120 -2.34 4.79 -6.78
N ALA A 121 -2.39 3.48 -7.08
CA ALA A 121 -2.14 2.99 -8.43
C ALA A 121 -3.18 3.48 -9.47
N GLY A 122 -4.46 3.60 -9.08
CA GLY A 122 -5.52 4.10 -9.96
C GLY A 122 -5.43 5.61 -10.26
N GLN A 123 -4.54 6.33 -9.58
CA GLN A 123 -4.27 7.77 -9.77
C GLN A 123 -2.75 8.04 -9.81
N ALA A 124 -2.02 7.16 -10.50
CA ALA A 124 -0.56 7.20 -10.56
C ALA A 124 -0.02 8.51 -11.17
N ARG A 125 -0.72 9.08 -12.15
CA ARG A 125 -0.40 10.38 -12.76
C ARG A 125 -0.48 11.51 -11.72
N GLU A 126 -1.54 11.55 -10.95
CA GLU A 126 -1.78 12.53 -9.90
C GLU A 126 -0.77 12.36 -8.75
N VAL A 127 -0.44 11.11 -8.41
CA VAL A 127 0.59 10.78 -7.41
C VAL A 127 1.96 11.32 -7.85
N ALA A 128 2.38 11.03 -9.09
CA ALA A 128 3.65 11.54 -9.62
C ALA A 128 3.68 13.07 -9.65
N ALA A 129 2.62 13.70 -10.15
CA ALA A 129 2.52 15.15 -10.23
C ALA A 129 2.59 15.80 -8.84
N ALA A 130 1.88 15.25 -7.85
CA ALA A 130 1.86 15.77 -6.48
C ALA A 130 3.23 15.65 -5.79
N LEU A 131 3.92 14.52 -5.95
CA LEU A 131 5.26 14.32 -5.38
C LEU A 131 6.29 15.26 -6.02
N ILE A 132 6.27 15.41 -7.36
CA ILE A 132 7.16 16.33 -8.07
C ILE A 132 6.88 17.78 -7.66
N ALA A 133 5.61 18.18 -7.57
CA ALA A 133 5.23 19.51 -7.10
C ALA A 133 5.66 19.79 -5.65
N ALA A 134 5.72 18.74 -4.82
CA ALA A 134 6.23 18.80 -3.44
C ALA A 134 7.77 18.76 -3.34
N GLY A 135 8.50 18.71 -4.47
CA GLY A 135 9.96 18.81 -4.53
C GLY A 135 10.70 17.49 -4.75
N ALA A 136 10.01 16.36 -4.96
CA ALA A 136 10.66 15.12 -5.32
C ALA A 136 11.30 15.23 -6.72
N ALA A 137 12.52 14.69 -6.88
CA ALA A 137 13.21 14.70 -8.16
C ALA A 137 12.51 13.75 -9.16
N ARG A 138 12.44 14.15 -10.43
CA ARG A 138 11.76 13.41 -11.51
C ARG A 138 12.35 12.02 -11.73
N ASP A 139 13.67 11.91 -11.60
CA ASP A 139 14.46 10.69 -11.75
C ASP A 139 14.49 9.81 -10.50
N THR A 140 13.72 10.18 -9.45
CA THR A 140 13.64 9.36 -8.22
C THR A 140 13.18 7.96 -8.55
N PRO A 141 13.94 6.91 -8.12
CA PRO A 141 13.55 5.53 -8.36
C PRO A 141 12.20 5.19 -7.74
N VAL A 142 11.39 4.46 -8.49
CA VAL A 142 10.09 3.95 -8.07
C VAL A 142 10.02 2.45 -8.33
N LEU A 143 9.57 1.71 -7.35
CA LEU A 143 9.24 0.29 -7.47
C LEU A 143 7.74 0.11 -7.23
N VAL A 144 7.03 -0.31 -8.26
CA VAL A 144 5.61 -0.67 -8.18
C VAL A 144 5.52 -2.16 -7.93
N SER A 145 4.79 -2.57 -6.89
CA SER A 145 4.54 -3.97 -6.55
C SER A 145 3.05 -4.25 -6.59
N GLU A 146 2.63 -5.14 -7.49
CA GLU A 146 1.25 -5.62 -7.59
C GLU A 146 1.15 -7.03 -7.03
N ASN A 147 0.08 -7.31 -6.28
CA ASN A 147 -0.23 -8.61 -5.71
C ASN A 147 0.88 -9.18 -4.81
N ALA A 148 1.58 -8.33 -4.03
CA ALA A 148 2.63 -8.79 -3.13
C ALA A 148 2.15 -9.98 -2.27
N SER A 149 3.00 -11.00 -2.12
CA SER A 149 2.75 -12.27 -1.42
C SER A 149 1.74 -13.21 -2.10
N LEU A 150 1.35 -12.93 -3.35
CA LEU A 150 0.48 -13.82 -4.11
C LEU A 150 1.25 -14.47 -5.28
N PRO A 151 0.82 -15.64 -5.77
CA PRO A 151 1.49 -16.33 -6.88
C PRO A 151 1.64 -15.48 -8.15
N GLN A 152 0.72 -14.54 -8.38
CA GLN A 152 0.73 -13.60 -9.51
C GLN A 152 1.42 -12.26 -9.17
N ALA A 153 2.24 -12.21 -8.13
CA ALA A 153 2.99 -11.00 -7.79
C ALA A 153 3.90 -10.57 -8.94
N ARG A 154 3.90 -9.28 -9.25
CA ARG A 154 4.81 -8.70 -10.24
C ARG A 154 5.33 -7.35 -9.77
N ARG A 155 6.48 -6.98 -10.30
CA ARG A 155 7.20 -5.75 -9.94
C ARG A 155 7.58 -5.00 -11.20
N ILE A 156 7.48 -3.67 -11.13
CA ILE A 156 7.82 -2.75 -12.20
C ILE A 156 8.71 -1.69 -11.59
N ALA A 157 9.94 -1.55 -12.10
CA ALA A 157 10.85 -0.49 -11.70
C ALA A 157 10.89 0.58 -12.79
N LEU A 158 10.81 1.84 -12.39
CA LEU A 158 10.75 3.01 -13.26
C LEU A 158 11.14 4.26 -12.49
N THR A 159 11.21 5.41 -13.13
CA THR A 159 11.40 6.70 -12.47
C THR A 159 10.07 7.32 -12.06
N LEU A 160 10.12 8.33 -11.19
CA LEU A 160 8.91 9.03 -10.74
C LEU A 160 8.17 9.71 -11.91
N GLU A 161 8.88 10.26 -12.89
CA GLU A 161 8.26 10.87 -14.07
C GLU A 161 7.59 9.84 -15.00
N GLU A 162 8.06 8.59 -15.00
CA GLU A 162 7.50 7.48 -15.75
C GLU A 162 6.32 6.80 -15.03
N LEU A 163 6.10 7.07 -13.74
CA LEU A 163 5.05 6.46 -12.95
C LEU A 163 3.65 6.50 -13.62
N PRO A 164 3.25 7.55 -14.35
CA PRO A 164 1.98 7.53 -15.10
C PRO A 164 1.83 6.38 -16.08
N GLN A 165 2.94 5.82 -16.60
CA GLN A 165 2.92 4.72 -17.58
C GLN A 165 2.39 3.42 -17.00
N ILE A 166 2.31 3.26 -15.66
CA ILE A 166 1.77 2.03 -15.06
C ILE A 166 0.35 1.73 -15.50
N ALA A 167 -0.41 2.74 -15.95
CA ALA A 167 -1.72 2.55 -16.57
C ALA A 167 -1.69 1.60 -17.78
N CYS A 168 -0.57 1.56 -18.51
CA CYS A 168 -0.38 0.69 -19.68
C CYS A 168 0.02 -0.75 -19.33
N TYR A 169 0.38 -1.00 -18.06
CA TYR A 169 0.83 -2.33 -17.61
C TYR A 169 -0.32 -3.27 -17.22
N GLY A 170 -1.59 -2.84 -17.38
CA GLY A 170 -2.76 -3.67 -17.08
C GLY A 170 -2.81 -4.09 -15.62
N ILE A 171 -2.55 -3.16 -14.69
CA ILE A 171 -2.64 -3.38 -13.25
C ILE A 171 -4.11 -3.57 -12.85
N THR A 172 -4.40 -4.67 -12.18
CA THR A 172 -5.76 -5.04 -11.76
C THR A 172 -5.85 -5.43 -10.29
N GLY A 173 -4.72 -5.77 -9.68
CA GLY A 173 -4.63 -6.23 -8.29
C GLY A 173 -4.26 -5.14 -7.29
N PRO A 174 -4.26 -5.48 -5.99
CA PRO A 174 -3.74 -4.60 -4.95
C PRO A 174 -2.29 -4.20 -5.25
N THR A 175 -2.02 -2.89 -5.25
CA THR A 175 -0.75 -2.37 -5.72
C THR A 175 -0.20 -1.32 -4.76
N LEU A 176 1.11 -1.39 -4.54
CA LEU A 176 1.91 -0.41 -3.81
C LEU A 176 2.83 0.34 -4.77
N ILE A 177 3.03 1.62 -4.51
CA ILE A 177 4.02 2.46 -5.16
C ILE A 177 5.07 2.82 -4.11
N MET A 178 6.30 2.36 -4.28
CA MET A 178 7.42 2.61 -3.37
C MET A 178 8.41 3.55 -4.06
N VAL A 179 8.67 4.70 -3.45
CA VAL A 179 9.46 5.80 -4.03
C VAL A 179 10.67 6.06 -3.16
N GLY A 180 11.85 6.18 -3.74
CA GLY A 180 13.07 6.55 -3.04
C GLY A 180 14.34 5.88 -3.56
N ARG A 181 15.49 6.43 -3.16
CA ARG A 181 16.80 5.94 -3.60
C ARG A 181 17.13 4.52 -3.13
N ALA A 182 16.42 3.99 -2.12
CA ALA A 182 16.50 2.59 -1.71
C ALA A 182 16.19 1.61 -2.86
N PHE A 183 15.49 2.05 -3.90
CA PHE A 183 15.09 1.24 -5.06
C PHE A 183 15.97 1.46 -6.29
N ALA A 184 17.08 2.20 -6.19
CA ALA A 184 17.97 2.49 -7.32
C ALA A 184 18.53 1.22 -7.99
N ALA A 185 18.87 0.19 -7.22
CA ALA A 185 19.36 -1.07 -7.77
C ALA A 185 18.28 -1.81 -8.60
N ALA A 186 17.02 -1.75 -8.18
CA ALA A 186 15.91 -2.34 -8.92
C ALA A 186 15.67 -1.61 -10.25
N LEU A 187 15.78 -0.28 -10.26
CA LEU A 187 15.68 0.52 -11.48
C LEU A 187 16.83 0.19 -12.45
N ALA A 188 18.07 0.21 -11.98
CA ALA A 188 19.24 -0.10 -12.81
C ALA A 188 19.18 -1.52 -13.42
N ALA A 189 18.67 -2.51 -12.67
CA ALA A 189 18.47 -3.85 -13.19
C ALA A 189 17.41 -3.90 -14.32
N ALA A 190 16.32 -3.15 -14.19
CA ALA A 190 15.28 -3.06 -15.21
C ALA A 190 15.80 -2.38 -16.49
N GLU A 191 16.57 -1.30 -16.35
CA GLU A 191 17.21 -0.61 -17.48
C GLU A 191 18.18 -1.54 -18.24
N GLN A 192 19.02 -2.30 -17.51
CA GLN A 192 19.94 -3.25 -18.12
C GLN A 192 19.20 -4.37 -18.86
N GLU A 193 18.09 -4.86 -18.32
CA GLU A 193 17.27 -5.88 -19.00
C GLU A 193 16.64 -5.34 -20.28
N ALA A 194 16.15 -4.09 -20.26
CA ALA A 194 15.62 -3.43 -21.45
C ALA A 194 16.69 -3.28 -22.54
N LEU A 195 17.90 -2.84 -22.21
CA LEU A 195 19.02 -2.72 -23.13
C LEU A 195 19.43 -4.06 -23.74
N ARG A 196 19.44 -5.15 -22.95
CA ARG A 196 19.73 -6.50 -23.46
C ARG A 196 18.68 -7.02 -24.45
N LYS A 197 17.42 -6.68 -24.25
CA LYS A 197 16.33 -7.03 -25.19
C LYS A 197 16.49 -6.28 -26.52
N TYR A 198 16.84 -4.99 -26.46
CA TYR A 198 17.10 -4.18 -27.66
C TYR A 198 18.30 -4.66 -28.48
N ALA A 199 19.36 -5.13 -27.82
CA ALA A 199 20.58 -5.60 -28.49
C ALA A 199 20.43 -6.98 -29.17
N LYS A 200 19.33 -7.69 -28.92
CA LYS A 200 19.06 -9.02 -29.46
C LYS A 200 17.98 -9.05 -30.59
N GLY A 201 17.35 -7.90 -30.85
CA GLY A 201 16.37 -7.70 -31.93
C GLY A 201 16.97 -6.95 -33.09
#